data_cc9f42cd4f8f658ad9253d33ca6fa005
#
_entry.id   cc9f42cd4f8f658ad9253d33ca6fa005
#
_cell.length_a   1.000
_cell.length_b   1.000
_cell.length_c   1.000
_cell.angle_alpha   90.00
_cell.angle_beta   90.00
_cell.angle_gamma   90.00
#
_symmetry.space_group_name_H-M   'P 1'
#
loop_
_entity.id
_entity.type
_entity.pdbx_description
1 polymer ?
#
loop_
_entity_poly.entity_id
_entity_poly.type
_entity_poly.pdbx_seq_one_letter_code
_entity_poly.pdbx_strand_id
1 'polypeptide(L)'
;MLFANGSGIAPIRSAIESGQLGIGGGRTCRLYYGVATPDDMPYAEKFAEWEAAGVEVVPVISRPEKVAGGWSGRTGYVQNALEEDGVPIPRNSGALLCGVKGMCEAVRDIMQKAGTFEGRILTNF
;
A
#
# COMPACT_ATOMS: atom_id res chain seq x y z
N MET A 1 7.11 0.75 -3.74
CA MET A 1 5.70 0.41 -3.42
C MET A 1 5.48 0.50 -1.91
N LEU A 2 4.33 0.96 -1.51
CA LEU A 2 4.00 1.12 -0.09
C LEU A 2 2.79 0.26 0.24
N PHE A 3 2.83 -0.42 1.37
CA PHE A 3 1.74 -1.28 1.81
C PHE A 3 1.44 -1.00 3.28
N ALA A 4 0.18 -0.70 3.56
CA ALA A 4 -0.27 -0.44 4.92
C ALA A 4 -1.61 -1.11 5.18
N ASN A 5 -1.81 -1.61 6.40
CA ASN A 5 -3.14 -1.96 6.85
C ASN A 5 -3.33 -1.47 8.29
N GLY A 6 -4.56 -1.05 8.58
CA GLY A 6 -4.89 -0.54 9.90
C GLY A 6 -3.99 0.61 10.32
N SER A 7 -3.44 0.53 11.52
CA SER A 7 -2.57 1.56 12.10
C SER A 7 -1.21 1.68 11.42
N GLY A 8 -0.86 0.74 10.54
CA GLY A 8 0.37 0.79 9.76
C GLY A 8 0.46 1.99 8.83
N ILE A 9 -0.65 2.70 8.60
CA ILE A 9 -0.64 3.90 7.76
C ILE A 9 0.17 5.05 8.36
N ALA A 10 0.29 5.15 9.68
CA ALA A 10 0.99 6.26 10.31
C ALA A 10 2.48 6.35 9.91
N PRO A 11 3.28 5.26 10.00
CA PRO A 11 4.65 5.30 9.50
C PRO A 11 4.74 5.51 7.98
N ILE A 12 3.80 4.97 7.21
CA ILE A 12 3.74 5.18 5.76
C ILE A 12 3.48 6.66 5.45
N ARG A 13 2.55 7.29 6.15
CA ARG A 13 2.31 8.74 6.02
C ARG A 13 3.58 9.54 6.27
N SER A 14 4.29 9.22 7.35
CA SER A 14 5.54 9.90 7.68
C SER A 14 6.55 9.77 6.56
N ALA A 15 6.70 8.58 5.97
CA ALA A 15 7.61 8.36 4.86
C ALA A 15 7.24 9.18 3.63
N ILE A 16 5.95 9.23 3.29
CA ILE A 16 5.46 10.03 2.14
C ILE A 16 5.75 11.51 2.37
N GLU A 17 5.39 12.03 3.53
CA GLU A 17 5.44 13.47 3.82
C GLU A 17 6.86 13.96 4.12
N SER A 18 7.81 13.06 4.42
CA SER A 18 9.19 13.42 4.68
C SER A 18 9.97 13.87 3.43
N GLY A 19 9.49 13.49 2.26
CA GLY A 19 10.19 13.74 1.00
C GLY A 19 11.38 12.82 0.74
N GLN A 20 11.66 11.87 1.63
CA GLN A 20 12.84 11.00 1.52
C GLN A 20 12.66 9.84 0.54
N LEU A 21 11.45 9.59 0.07
CA LEU A 21 11.19 8.49 -0.88
C LEU A 21 11.59 8.83 -2.32
N GLY A 22 11.93 10.07 -2.61
CA GLY A 22 12.30 10.49 -3.95
C GLY A 22 11.15 10.48 -4.95
N ILE A 23 9.92 10.67 -4.46
CA ILE A 23 8.72 10.69 -5.28
C ILE A 23 8.76 11.91 -6.19
N GLY A 24 8.42 11.74 -7.46
CA GLY A 24 8.39 12.82 -8.43
C GLY A 24 9.69 12.98 -9.22
N GLY A 25 10.77 12.31 -8.86
CA GLY A 25 12.05 12.35 -9.58
C GLY A 25 12.19 11.22 -10.61
N GLY A 26 11.13 10.92 -11.35
CA GLY A 26 11.10 9.79 -12.28
C GLY A 26 10.75 8.46 -11.62
N ARG A 27 10.58 8.46 -10.31
CA ARG A 27 10.21 7.26 -9.55
C ARG A 27 8.69 7.21 -9.38
N THR A 28 8.09 6.08 -9.74
CA THR A 28 6.66 5.84 -9.48
C THR A 28 6.47 5.31 -8.08
N CYS A 29 5.38 5.71 -7.43
CA CYS A 29 5.05 5.28 -6.07
C CYS A 29 3.58 4.92 -6.00
N ARG A 30 3.28 3.72 -5.50
CA ARG A 30 1.90 3.26 -5.30
C ARG A 30 1.73 2.80 -3.86
N LEU A 31 0.64 3.25 -3.23
CA LEU A 31 0.25 2.85 -1.88
C LEU A 31 -0.98 1.96 -1.94
N TYR A 32 -0.84 0.74 -1.46
CA TYR A 32 -1.98 -0.14 -1.16
C TYR A 32 -2.32 0.02 0.31
N TYR A 33 -3.52 0.48 0.61
CA TYR A 33 -3.97 0.74 1.97
C TYR A 33 -5.22 -0.08 2.28
N GLY A 34 -5.09 -1.07 3.16
CA GLY A 34 -6.15 -1.99 3.52
C GLY A 34 -6.78 -1.67 4.86
N VAL A 35 -8.10 -1.60 4.88
CA VAL A 35 -8.90 -1.47 6.11
C VAL A 35 -10.17 -2.30 5.95
N ALA A 36 -10.91 -2.48 7.06
CA ALA A 36 -12.16 -3.24 7.00
C ALA A 36 -13.24 -2.49 6.23
N THR A 37 -13.45 -1.22 6.58
CA THR A 37 -14.44 -0.34 5.93
C THR A 37 -13.84 1.05 5.76
N PRO A 38 -14.42 1.91 4.89
CA PRO A 38 -13.93 3.29 4.73
C PRO A 38 -13.94 4.11 6.02
N ASP A 39 -14.83 3.80 6.96
CA ASP A 39 -14.88 4.49 8.26
C ASP A 39 -13.61 4.24 9.08
N ASP A 40 -12.90 3.17 8.82
CA ASP A 40 -11.65 2.82 9.50
C ASP A 40 -10.42 3.38 8.77
N MET A 41 -10.59 4.36 7.90
CA MET A 41 -9.54 4.87 7.02
C MET A 41 -9.08 6.26 7.46
N PRO A 42 -8.21 6.35 8.49
CA PRO A 42 -7.65 7.64 8.88
C PRO A 42 -6.82 8.21 7.72
N TYR A 43 -6.73 9.52 7.65
CA TYR A 43 -5.98 10.25 6.63
C TYR A 43 -6.58 10.14 5.21
N ALA A 44 -7.83 9.67 5.06
CA ALA A 44 -8.46 9.65 3.74
C ALA A 44 -8.51 11.04 3.10
N GLU A 45 -8.61 12.08 3.90
CA GLU A 45 -8.57 13.47 3.43
C GLU A 45 -7.20 13.89 2.91
N LYS A 46 -6.16 13.11 3.17
CA LYS A 46 -4.81 13.36 2.67
C LYS A 46 -4.53 12.70 1.32
N PHE A 47 -5.42 11.82 0.86
CA PHE A 47 -5.16 11.06 -0.36
C PHE A 47 -4.96 11.96 -1.58
N ALA A 48 -5.76 13.00 -1.73
CA ALA A 48 -5.60 13.93 -2.85
C ALA A 48 -4.26 14.65 -2.80
N GLU A 49 -3.79 15.01 -1.60
CA GLU A 49 -2.49 15.64 -1.39
C GLU A 49 -1.36 14.69 -1.77
N TRP A 50 -1.45 13.42 -1.36
CA TRP A 50 -0.45 12.42 -1.70
C TRP A 50 -0.44 12.12 -3.20
N GLU A 51 -1.60 12.07 -3.84
CA GLU A 51 -1.68 11.88 -5.28
C GLU A 51 -1.08 13.05 -6.04
N ALA A 52 -1.29 14.27 -5.56
CA ALA A 52 -0.65 15.46 -6.14
C ALA A 52 0.88 15.40 -6.00
N ALA A 53 1.38 14.74 -4.96
CA ALA A 53 2.82 14.54 -4.76
C ALA A 53 3.40 13.39 -5.59
N GLY A 54 2.55 12.60 -6.26
CA GLY A 54 3.00 11.50 -7.11
C GLY A 54 2.76 10.10 -6.56
N VAL A 55 1.97 9.97 -5.49
CA VAL A 55 1.61 8.66 -4.91
C VAL A 55 0.24 8.24 -5.43
N GLU A 56 0.18 7.12 -6.15
CA GLU A 56 -1.10 6.52 -6.52
C GLU A 56 -1.64 5.77 -5.31
N VAL A 57 -2.80 6.18 -4.81
CA VAL A 57 -3.42 5.56 -3.62
C VAL A 57 -4.46 4.54 -4.06
N VAL A 58 -4.33 3.30 -3.57
CA VAL A 58 -5.23 2.19 -3.86
C VAL A 58 -5.84 1.70 -2.54
N PRO A 59 -7.02 2.22 -2.13
CA PRO A 59 -7.71 1.70 -0.96
C PRO A 59 -8.28 0.32 -1.24
N VAL A 60 -8.16 -0.59 -0.26
CA VAL A 60 -8.68 -1.96 -0.37
C VAL A 60 -9.54 -2.26 0.87
N ILE A 61 -10.78 -2.66 0.66
CA ILE A 61 -11.75 -2.86 1.73
C ILE A 61 -12.02 -4.36 1.91
N SER A 62 -11.81 -4.88 3.11
CA SER A 62 -12.01 -6.30 3.38
C SER A 62 -13.45 -6.65 3.79
N ARG A 63 -14.26 -5.66 4.17
CA ARG A 63 -15.66 -5.87 4.57
C ARG A 63 -16.62 -4.99 3.76
N PRO A 64 -16.67 -5.16 2.43
CA PRO A 64 -17.54 -4.31 1.58
C PRO A 64 -19.02 -4.45 1.91
N GLU A 65 -19.44 -5.61 2.45
CA GLU A 65 -20.83 -5.87 2.84
C GLU A 65 -21.31 -4.99 4.00
N LYS A 66 -20.36 -4.41 4.75
CA LYS A 66 -20.69 -3.51 5.87
C LYS A 66 -20.77 -2.04 5.47
N VAL A 67 -20.52 -1.73 4.21
CA VAL A 67 -20.55 -0.34 3.74
C VAL A 67 -21.96 0.04 3.34
N ALA A 68 -22.53 1.02 4.05
CA ALA A 68 -23.86 1.56 3.74
C ALA A 68 -23.82 2.19 2.34
N GLY A 69 -24.74 1.78 1.45
CA GLY A 69 -24.75 2.27 0.08
C GLY A 69 -23.81 1.51 -0.86
N GLY A 70 -23.07 0.52 -0.35
CA GLY A 70 -22.17 -0.32 -1.14
C GLY A 70 -20.76 0.25 -1.28
N TRP A 71 -19.89 -0.53 -1.89
CA TRP A 71 -18.50 -0.16 -2.16
C TRP A 71 -18.13 -0.58 -3.57
N SER A 72 -17.71 0.36 -4.40
CA SER A 72 -17.36 0.10 -5.81
C SER A 72 -15.86 -0.04 -6.07
N GLY A 73 -15.01 0.16 -5.05
CA GLY A 73 -13.56 0.06 -5.18
C GLY A 73 -13.03 -1.37 -4.99
N ARG A 74 -11.74 -1.48 -4.72
CA ARG A 74 -11.08 -2.77 -4.54
C ARG A 74 -11.54 -3.46 -3.25
N THR A 75 -11.68 -4.77 -3.29
CA THR A 75 -12.10 -5.58 -2.14
C THR A 75 -11.06 -6.65 -1.84
N GLY A 76 -11.11 -7.19 -0.62
CA GLY A 76 -10.17 -8.18 -0.14
C GLY A 76 -9.06 -7.53 0.69
N TYR A 77 -7.86 -8.06 0.57
CA TYR A 77 -6.68 -7.56 1.28
C TYR A 77 -5.67 -6.98 0.29
N VAL A 78 -4.70 -6.21 0.81
CA VAL A 78 -3.72 -5.55 -0.07
C VAL A 78 -2.90 -6.57 -0.88
N GLN A 79 -2.59 -7.74 -0.32
CA GLN A 79 -1.87 -8.78 -1.04
C GLN A 79 -2.69 -9.34 -2.20
N ASN A 80 -4.01 -9.38 -2.07
CA ASN A 80 -4.89 -9.81 -3.17
C ASN A 80 -4.85 -8.80 -4.32
N ALA A 81 -4.90 -7.52 -4.00
CA ALA A 81 -4.79 -6.46 -4.99
C ALA A 81 -3.43 -6.50 -5.70
N LEU A 82 -2.36 -6.74 -4.96
CA LEU A 82 -1.03 -6.86 -5.54
C LEU A 82 -0.91 -8.05 -6.49
N GLU A 83 -1.47 -9.20 -6.12
CA GLU A 83 -1.48 -10.38 -7.00
C GLU A 83 -2.21 -10.08 -8.32
N GLU A 84 -3.33 -9.39 -8.22
CA GLU A 84 -4.14 -9.03 -9.39
C GLU A 84 -3.40 -8.05 -10.30
N ASP A 85 -2.73 -7.05 -9.72
CA ASP A 85 -2.04 -6.01 -10.48
C ASP A 85 -0.65 -6.43 -10.97
N GLY A 86 0.01 -7.31 -10.22
CA GLY A 86 1.41 -7.66 -10.44
C GLY A 86 2.37 -6.59 -9.91
N VAL A 87 3.66 -6.91 -9.93
CA VAL A 87 4.71 -6.01 -9.49
C VAL A 87 5.36 -5.37 -10.72
N PRO A 88 5.17 -4.04 -10.95
CA PRO A 88 5.83 -3.41 -12.08
C PRO A 88 7.34 -3.33 -11.84
N ILE A 89 8.11 -3.69 -12.86
CA ILE A 89 9.58 -3.65 -12.86
C ILE A 89 10.15 -4.27 -11.57
N PRO A 90 9.91 -5.57 -11.29
CA PRO A 90 10.25 -6.15 -9.99
C PRO A 90 11.72 -5.99 -9.59
N ARG A 91 12.63 -6.08 -10.54
CA ARG A 91 14.08 -5.97 -10.28
C ARG A 91 14.51 -4.58 -9.85
N ASN A 92 13.72 -3.56 -10.21
CA ASN A 92 13.99 -2.16 -9.86
C ASN A 92 12.95 -1.59 -8.89
N SER A 93 12.19 -2.46 -8.24
CA SER A 93 11.19 -2.06 -7.26
C SER A 93 11.69 -2.31 -5.84
N GLY A 94 11.17 -1.53 -4.91
CA GLY A 94 11.33 -1.74 -3.49
C GLY A 94 10.01 -1.51 -2.79
N ALA A 95 9.93 -1.85 -1.51
CA ALA A 95 8.70 -1.74 -0.75
C ALA A 95 8.94 -1.38 0.71
N LEU A 96 8.00 -0.62 1.27
CA LEU A 96 7.85 -0.43 2.71
C LEU A 96 6.53 -1.08 3.11
N LEU A 97 6.58 -1.96 4.09
CA LEU A 97 5.44 -2.73 4.55
C LEU A 97 5.20 -2.43 6.03
N CYS A 98 4.04 -1.86 6.33
CA CYS A 98 3.67 -1.51 7.71
C CYS A 98 2.27 -2.01 8.01
N GLY A 99 2.15 -2.88 9.01
CA GLY A 99 0.87 -3.46 9.40
C GLY A 99 1.05 -4.81 10.05
N VAL A 100 0.03 -5.65 9.92
CA VAL A 100 0.07 -6.98 10.53
C VAL A 100 1.06 -7.89 9.81
N LYS A 101 1.69 -8.77 10.57
CA LYS A 101 2.76 -9.65 10.10
C LYS A 101 2.33 -10.51 8.91
N GLY A 102 1.12 -11.06 8.95
CA GLY A 102 0.62 -11.91 7.87
C GLY A 102 0.54 -11.20 6.52
N MET A 103 0.09 -9.95 6.53
CA MET A 103 0.06 -9.13 5.31
C MET A 103 1.48 -8.89 4.79
N CYS A 104 2.39 -8.50 5.67
CA CYS A 104 3.76 -8.21 5.29
C CYS A 104 4.46 -9.45 4.72
N GLU A 105 4.26 -10.62 5.32
CA GLU A 105 4.82 -11.87 4.82
C GLU A 105 4.26 -12.24 3.44
N ALA A 106 2.95 -12.08 3.25
CA ALA A 106 2.30 -12.39 1.97
C ALA A 106 2.80 -11.47 0.86
N VAL A 107 2.88 -10.17 1.11
CA VAL A 107 3.39 -9.20 0.14
C VAL A 107 4.85 -9.46 -0.21
N ARG A 108 5.66 -9.73 0.81
CA ARG A 108 7.09 -10.06 0.60
C ARG A 108 7.24 -11.27 -0.32
N ASP A 109 6.48 -12.33 -0.05
CA ASP A 109 6.52 -13.54 -0.86
C ASP A 109 6.16 -13.28 -2.32
N ILE A 110 5.10 -12.52 -2.55
CA ILE A 110 4.67 -12.14 -3.90
C ILE A 110 5.78 -11.36 -4.62
N MET A 111 6.36 -10.37 -3.97
CA MET A 111 7.38 -9.53 -4.58
C MET A 111 8.67 -10.31 -4.85
N GLN A 112 9.11 -11.15 -3.94
CA GLN A 112 10.31 -11.97 -4.13
C GLN A 112 10.12 -12.96 -5.28
N LYS A 113 8.97 -13.60 -5.38
CA LYS A 113 8.65 -14.51 -6.49
C LYS A 113 8.60 -13.78 -7.83
N ALA A 114 8.21 -12.50 -7.81
CA ALA A 114 8.22 -11.68 -9.01
C ALA A 114 9.62 -11.21 -9.43
N GLY A 115 10.61 -11.27 -8.51
CA GLY A 115 11.99 -10.92 -8.80
C GLY A 115 12.53 -9.71 -8.03
N THR A 116 11.79 -9.19 -7.05
CA THR A 116 12.27 -8.09 -6.22
C THR A 116 13.29 -8.59 -5.21
N PHE A 117 14.42 -7.91 -5.12
CA PHE A 117 15.48 -8.25 -4.18
C PHE A 117 15.02 -8.06 -2.74
N GLU A 118 15.26 -9.07 -1.89
CA GLU A 118 14.82 -9.09 -0.50
C GLU A 118 15.26 -7.86 0.28
N GLY A 119 16.49 -7.40 0.07
CA GLY A 119 17.04 -6.22 0.77
C GLY A 119 16.33 -4.91 0.44
N ARG A 120 15.47 -4.89 -0.55
CA ARG A 120 14.67 -3.71 -0.91
C ARG A 120 13.24 -3.79 -0.36
N ILE A 121 12.93 -4.82 0.39
CA ILE A 121 11.62 -5.00 1.01
C ILE A 121 11.79 -4.79 2.51
N LEU A 122 11.32 -3.64 3.00
CA LEU A 122 11.47 -3.24 4.40
C LEU A 122 10.16 -3.36 5.15
N THR A 123 10.22 -3.88 6.35
CA THR A 123 9.05 -4.05 7.22
C THR A 123 9.28 -3.33 8.54
N ASN A 124 8.18 -3.08 9.25
CA ASN A 124 8.22 -2.42 10.56
C ASN A 124 8.27 -3.41 11.74
N PHE A 125 8.63 -4.64 11.47
CA PHE A 125 8.83 -5.64 12.54
C PHE A 125 10.11 -6.43 12.37
#